data_7c6b33723fb71bbc4c6e380df2f78f93
#
_entry.id   7c6b33723fb71bbc4c6e380df2f78f93
#
_cell.length_a   1.000
_cell.length_b   1.000
_cell.length_c   1.000
_cell.angle_alpha   90.00
_cell.angle_beta   90.00
_cell.angle_gamma   90.00
#
_symmetry.space_group_name_H-M   'P 1'
#
loop_
_entity.id
_entity.type
_entity.pdbx_description
1 polymer ?
#
loop_
_entity_poly.entity_id
_entity_poly.type
_entity_poly.pdbx_seq_one_letter_code
_entity_poly.pdbx_strand_id
1 'polypeptide(L)'
;MQGRTEKLDRILGSINANFGQDWKKTTDDVFDEVTLRNLQQLISQGIINTLENVIATGKEGNVFRAKTIKGENRAVKIYRINTATFRKLEKYIEGDSRFKNSGNSPRDRIFTWAQKEYKNLHSMRAAGANVPQPYHVHKNIVVMQYIG
;
A
#
# COMPACT_ATOMS: atom_id res chain seq x y z
N MET A 1 22.11 -6.43 10.28
CA MET A 1 21.26 -5.49 11.03
C MET A 1 21.50 -4.05 10.65
N GLN A 2 22.76 -3.61 10.64
CA GLN A 2 23.06 -2.22 10.25
C GLN A 2 22.64 -1.91 8.80
N GLY A 3 22.88 -2.82 7.86
CA GLY A 3 22.50 -2.61 6.47
C GLY A 3 21.00 -2.47 6.26
N ARG A 4 20.21 -3.15 7.11
CA ARG A 4 18.77 -3.06 7.07
C ARG A 4 18.28 -1.68 7.53
N THR A 5 18.86 -1.18 8.62
CA THR A 5 18.51 0.16 9.15
C THR A 5 18.89 1.25 8.17
N GLU A 6 20.08 1.13 7.55
CA GLU A 6 20.52 2.11 6.56
C GLU A 6 19.61 2.13 5.34
N LYS A 7 19.15 0.96 4.91
CA LYS A 7 18.23 0.85 3.77
C LYS A 7 16.89 1.51 4.06
N LEU A 8 16.35 1.27 5.25
CA LEU A 8 15.12 1.93 5.69
C LEU A 8 15.29 3.42 5.80
N ASP A 9 16.42 3.88 6.34
CA ASP A 9 16.70 5.31 6.47
C ASP A 9 16.78 5.99 5.12
N ARG A 10 17.36 5.32 4.11
CA ARG A 10 17.44 5.85 2.76
C ARG A 10 16.04 5.97 2.13
N ILE A 11 15.20 4.94 2.31
CA ILE A 11 13.84 4.97 1.79
C ILE A 11 13.04 6.09 2.46
N LEU A 12 13.14 6.17 3.79
CA LEU A 12 12.46 7.22 4.55
C LEU A 12 12.96 8.61 4.16
N GLY A 13 14.27 8.76 3.97
CA GLY A 13 14.85 10.02 3.51
C GLY A 13 14.35 10.44 2.14
N SER A 14 14.24 9.47 1.22
CA SER A 14 13.71 9.72 -0.12
C SER A 14 12.25 10.14 -0.06
N ILE A 15 11.47 9.48 0.78
CA ILE A 15 10.06 9.82 0.96
C ILE A 15 9.92 11.18 1.65
N ASN A 16 10.72 11.42 2.70
CA ASN A 16 10.70 12.69 3.45
C ASN A 16 10.98 13.90 2.56
N ALA A 17 11.81 13.73 1.55
CA ALA A 17 12.14 14.82 0.64
C ALA A 17 10.92 15.33 -0.12
N ASN A 18 9.91 14.45 -0.32
CA ASN A 18 8.71 14.76 -1.08
C ASN A 18 7.51 15.11 -0.21
N PHE A 19 7.60 14.89 1.10
CA PHE A 19 6.50 15.15 2.04
C PHE A 19 6.92 16.21 3.05
N GLY A 20 5.96 17.00 3.53
CA GLY A 20 6.20 17.94 4.60
C GLY A 20 6.32 17.25 5.95
N GLN A 21 6.52 18.04 7.01
CA GLN A 21 6.75 17.51 8.35
C GLN A 21 5.55 16.76 8.93
N ASP A 22 4.34 17.06 8.49
CA ASP A 22 3.11 16.51 9.07
C ASP A 22 2.90 15.03 8.74
N TRP A 23 3.62 14.49 7.78
CA TRP A 23 3.43 13.11 7.36
C TRP A 23 4.12 12.09 8.28
N LYS A 24 4.96 12.55 9.21
CA LYS A 24 5.67 11.65 10.13
C LYS A 24 4.73 10.75 10.94
N LYS A 25 3.61 11.28 11.40
CA LYS A 25 2.62 10.48 12.12
C LYS A 25 2.02 9.39 11.26
N THR A 26 1.78 9.72 10.00
CA THR A 26 1.28 8.76 9.03
C THR A 26 2.34 7.70 8.72
N THR A 27 3.61 8.11 8.68
CA THR A 27 4.72 7.20 8.41
C THR A 27 4.81 6.08 9.42
N ASP A 28 4.70 6.40 10.70
CA ASP A 28 4.83 5.41 11.76
C ASP A 28 3.75 4.34 11.68
N ASP A 29 2.55 4.71 11.22
CA ASP A 29 1.43 3.80 11.14
C ASP A 29 1.37 3.02 9.83
N VAL A 30 1.76 3.66 8.72
CA VAL A 30 1.59 3.09 7.39
C VAL A 30 2.88 2.46 6.87
N PHE A 31 4.00 3.13 7.09
CA PHE A 31 5.29 2.70 6.53
C PHE A 31 6.06 1.83 7.50
N ASP A 32 5.56 0.62 7.75
CA ASP A 32 6.34 -0.36 8.47
C ASP A 32 7.44 -0.91 7.53
N GLU A 33 8.31 -1.75 8.08
CA GLU A 33 9.45 -2.28 7.34
C GLU A 33 9.04 -3.05 6.09
N VAL A 34 7.99 -3.85 6.20
CA VAL A 34 7.51 -4.66 5.07
C VAL A 34 6.97 -3.76 3.96
N THR A 35 6.19 -2.75 4.33
CA THR A 35 5.63 -1.79 3.37
C THR A 35 6.74 -1.02 2.66
N LEU A 36 7.75 -0.58 3.40
CA LEU A 36 8.87 0.15 2.80
C LEU A 36 9.63 -0.71 1.79
N ARG A 37 9.84 -1.98 2.08
CA ARG A 37 10.47 -2.90 1.14
C ARG A 37 9.63 -3.08 -0.12
N ASN A 38 8.32 -3.24 0.06
CA ASN A 38 7.41 -3.42 -1.06
C ASN A 38 7.39 -2.16 -1.93
N LEU A 39 7.39 -0.99 -1.30
CA LEU A 39 7.43 0.28 -2.01
C LEU A 39 8.73 0.43 -2.79
N GLN A 40 9.86 0.06 -2.19
CA GLN A 40 11.15 0.11 -2.84
C GLN A 40 11.18 -0.78 -4.08
N GLN A 41 10.55 -1.96 -4.03
CA GLN A 41 10.48 -2.84 -5.18
C GLN A 41 9.70 -2.21 -6.33
N LEU A 42 8.58 -1.53 -6.01
CA LEU A 42 7.81 -0.83 -7.04
C LEU A 42 8.63 0.26 -7.71
N ILE A 43 9.41 0.98 -6.93
CA ILE A 43 10.31 2.02 -7.45
C ILE A 43 11.40 1.39 -8.31
N SER A 44 12.01 0.30 -7.86
CA SER A 44 13.06 -0.40 -8.60
C SER A 44 12.55 -0.97 -9.92
N GLN A 45 11.31 -1.39 -9.97
CA GLN A 45 10.69 -1.95 -11.17
C GLN A 45 10.19 -0.86 -12.12
N GLY A 46 10.28 0.40 -11.72
CA GLY A 46 9.84 1.51 -12.57
C GLY A 46 8.34 1.72 -12.61
N ILE A 47 7.59 1.07 -11.71
CA ILE A 47 6.14 1.22 -11.67
C ILE A 47 5.75 2.59 -11.15
N ILE A 48 6.46 3.07 -10.14
CA ILE A 48 6.39 4.46 -9.67
C ILE A 48 7.82 4.98 -9.49
N ASN A 49 7.98 6.29 -9.53
CA ASN A 49 9.29 6.91 -9.33
C ASN A 49 9.36 7.60 -7.98
N THR A 50 8.35 8.36 -7.63
CA THR A 50 8.29 9.10 -6.36
C THR A 50 6.93 8.97 -5.73
N LEU A 51 6.89 9.12 -4.41
CA LEU A 51 5.66 9.24 -3.64
C LEU A 51 5.58 10.70 -3.20
N GLU A 52 4.47 11.38 -3.54
CA GLU A 52 4.41 12.84 -3.40
C GLU A 52 3.69 13.29 -2.13
N ASN A 53 2.41 12.95 -1.99
CA ASN A 53 1.62 13.44 -0.86
C ASN A 53 0.46 12.49 -0.56
N VAL A 54 -0.08 12.63 0.65
CA VAL A 54 -1.25 11.88 1.08
C VAL A 54 -2.49 12.49 0.43
N ILE A 55 -3.31 11.65 -0.22
CA ILE A 55 -4.59 12.08 -0.79
C ILE A 55 -5.73 11.80 0.18
N ALA A 56 -5.71 10.62 0.81
CA ALA A 56 -6.77 10.20 1.70
C ALA A 56 -6.23 9.30 2.79
N THR A 57 -6.83 9.38 3.97
CA THR A 57 -6.50 8.52 5.09
C THR A 57 -7.73 7.74 5.50
N GLY A 58 -7.55 6.48 5.86
CA GLY A 58 -8.62 5.60 6.31
C GLY A 58 -8.12 4.64 7.37
N LYS A 59 -9.04 3.90 7.96
CA LYS A 59 -8.72 2.93 9.01
C LYS A 59 -7.90 1.76 8.46
N GLU A 60 -8.15 1.38 7.21
CA GLU A 60 -7.52 0.22 6.57
C GLU A 60 -6.20 0.56 5.91
N GLY A 61 -6.02 1.82 5.53
CA GLY A 61 -4.83 2.25 4.84
C GLY A 61 -4.94 3.68 4.36
N ASN A 62 -3.94 4.10 3.61
CA ASN A 62 -3.86 5.46 3.09
C ASN A 62 -3.64 5.43 1.60
N VAL A 63 -4.11 6.48 0.93
CA VAL A 63 -3.90 6.66 -0.51
C VAL A 63 -2.96 7.83 -0.71
N PHE A 64 -1.94 7.63 -1.51
CA PHE A 64 -0.92 8.62 -1.82
C PHE A 64 -0.93 8.95 -3.30
N ARG A 65 -0.55 10.18 -3.62
CA ARG A 65 -0.23 10.54 -4.99
C ARG A 65 1.23 10.18 -5.25
N ALA A 66 1.45 9.50 -6.37
CA ALA A 66 2.79 9.15 -6.82
C ALA A 66 2.98 9.63 -8.25
N LYS A 67 4.23 9.67 -8.69
CA LYS A 67 4.56 9.99 -10.08
C LYS A 67 5.40 8.89 -10.68
N THR A 68 5.19 8.64 -11.96
CA THR A 68 6.06 7.77 -12.74
C THR A 68 7.30 8.56 -13.18
N ILE A 69 8.28 7.85 -13.76
CA ILE A 69 9.49 8.50 -14.25
C ILE A 69 9.17 9.50 -15.36
N LYS A 70 8.06 9.31 -16.06
CA LYS A 70 7.58 10.21 -17.11
C LYS A 70 6.81 11.41 -16.56
N GLY A 71 6.61 11.47 -15.24
CA GLY A 71 5.89 12.55 -14.60
C GLY A 71 4.38 12.36 -14.55
N GLU A 72 3.88 11.18 -14.91
CA GLU A 72 2.45 10.89 -14.85
C GLU A 72 2.02 10.61 -13.40
N ASN A 73 0.84 11.08 -13.05
CA ASN A 73 0.32 10.87 -11.69
C ASN A 73 -0.28 9.46 -11.55
N ARG A 74 -0.10 8.90 -10.35
CA ARG A 74 -0.69 7.63 -9.97
C ARG A 74 -1.25 7.76 -8.55
N ALA A 75 -2.30 7.00 -8.26
CA ALA A 75 -2.79 6.84 -6.90
C ALA A 75 -2.24 5.53 -6.36
N VAL A 76 -1.65 5.59 -5.18
CA VAL A 76 -1.05 4.41 -4.53
C VAL A 76 -1.75 4.19 -3.22
N LYS A 77 -2.49 3.10 -3.11
CA LYS A 77 -3.18 2.73 -1.88
C LYS A 77 -2.33 1.72 -1.13
N ILE A 78 -2.03 2.05 0.12
CA ILE A 78 -1.22 1.20 0.98
C ILE A 78 -2.09 0.75 2.15
N TYR A 79 -2.33 -0.57 2.25
CA TYR A 79 -3.04 -1.15 3.37
C TYR A 79 -2.13 -1.22 4.59
N ARG A 80 -2.65 -0.81 5.75
CA ARG A 80 -1.90 -0.86 7.00
C ARG A 80 -1.77 -2.29 7.48
N ILE A 81 -0.61 -2.64 7.98
CA ILE A 81 -0.34 -3.98 8.48
C ILE A 81 -0.35 -4.01 10.01
N ASN A 82 0.19 -2.98 10.65
CA ASN A 82 0.35 -2.93 12.12
C ASN A 82 -0.52 -1.84 12.74
N THR A 83 -1.84 -2.06 12.75
CA THR A 83 -2.78 -1.10 13.34
C THR A 83 -3.76 -1.83 14.24
N ALA A 84 -4.56 -1.06 14.99
CA ALA A 84 -5.66 -1.62 15.78
C ALA A 84 -6.65 -2.38 14.89
N THR A 85 -6.91 -1.86 13.70
CA THR A 85 -7.79 -2.52 12.72
C THR A 85 -7.22 -3.87 12.33
N PHE A 86 -5.92 -3.94 12.06
CA PHE A 86 -5.23 -5.19 11.75
C PHE A 86 -5.35 -6.19 12.89
N ARG A 87 -5.16 -5.74 14.13
CA ARG A 87 -5.26 -6.61 15.31
C ARG A 87 -6.69 -7.14 15.50
N LYS A 88 -7.68 -6.29 15.28
CA LYS A 88 -9.08 -6.70 15.35
C LYS A 88 -9.39 -7.74 14.29
N LEU A 89 -8.89 -7.51 13.08
CA LEU A 89 -9.05 -8.45 11.99
C LEU A 89 -8.40 -9.79 12.30
N GLU A 90 -7.21 -9.75 12.89
CA GLU A 90 -6.50 -10.95 13.29
C GLU A 90 -7.33 -11.79 14.25
N LYS A 91 -7.93 -11.16 15.26
CA LYS A 91 -8.80 -11.85 16.21
C LYS A 91 -10.05 -12.42 15.52
N TYR A 92 -10.64 -11.64 14.62
CA TYR A 92 -11.82 -12.05 13.87
C TYR A 92 -11.52 -13.27 13.00
N ILE A 93 -10.39 -13.25 12.34
CA ILE A 93 -9.96 -14.35 11.46
C ILE A 93 -9.67 -15.60 12.26
N GLU A 94 -9.03 -15.48 13.42
CA GLU A 94 -8.74 -16.62 14.29
C GLU A 94 -10.01 -17.33 14.74
N GLY A 95 -11.09 -16.57 14.94
CA GLY A 95 -12.36 -17.13 15.37
C GLY A 95 -13.19 -17.73 14.24
N ASP A 96 -12.80 -17.53 12.99
CA ASP A 96 -13.57 -17.98 11.83
C ASP A 96 -12.91 -19.19 11.17
N SER A 97 -13.59 -20.34 11.23
CA SER A 97 -13.07 -21.58 10.67
C SER A 97 -12.79 -21.53 9.18
N ARG A 98 -13.47 -20.63 8.45
CA ARG A 98 -13.24 -20.48 7.02
C ARG A 98 -11.84 -20.01 6.69
N PHE A 99 -11.21 -19.32 7.62
CA PHE A 99 -9.87 -18.79 7.43
C PHE A 99 -8.76 -19.70 7.97
N LYS A 100 -9.13 -20.70 8.76
CA LYS A 100 -8.16 -21.63 9.36
C LYS A 100 -7.38 -22.41 8.30
N ASN A 101 -8.06 -22.81 7.25
CA ASN A 101 -7.48 -23.68 6.22
C ASN A 101 -6.69 -22.92 5.16
N SER A 102 -6.67 -21.61 5.22
CA SER A 102 -5.85 -20.82 4.27
C SER A 102 -4.36 -20.91 4.57
N GLY A 103 -4.01 -21.31 5.80
CA GLY A 103 -2.61 -21.45 6.21
C GLY A 103 -1.83 -20.16 6.25
N ASN A 104 -2.48 -19.03 6.03
CA ASN A 104 -1.82 -17.76 5.87
C ASN A 104 -1.85 -16.95 7.15
N SER A 105 -0.79 -16.15 7.34
CA SER A 105 -0.74 -15.17 8.43
C SER A 105 -1.77 -14.07 8.17
N PRO A 106 -2.11 -13.26 9.21
CA PRO A 106 -2.96 -12.09 9.00
C PRO A 106 -2.39 -11.11 7.96
N ARG A 107 -1.07 -11.01 7.87
CA ARG A 107 -0.41 -10.20 6.85
C ARG A 107 -0.73 -10.68 5.45
N ASP A 108 -0.68 -12.00 5.23
CA ASP A 108 -1.00 -12.59 3.93
C ASP A 108 -2.44 -12.32 3.53
N ARG A 109 -3.34 -12.22 4.50
CA ARG A 109 -4.74 -11.90 4.22
C ARG A 109 -4.91 -10.48 3.75
N ILE A 110 -4.14 -9.56 4.30
CA ILE A 110 -4.14 -8.17 3.83
C ILE A 110 -3.62 -8.12 2.39
N PHE A 111 -2.59 -8.89 2.09
CA PHE A 111 -2.07 -9.00 0.72
C PHE A 111 -3.15 -9.55 -0.22
N THR A 112 -3.90 -10.53 0.24
CA THR A 112 -5.01 -11.10 -0.54
C THR A 112 -6.10 -10.05 -0.78
N TRP A 113 -6.39 -9.21 0.22
CA TRP A 113 -7.38 -8.14 0.07
C TRP A 113 -6.95 -7.13 -0.97
N ALA A 114 -5.67 -6.76 -0.98
CA ALA A 114 -5.14 -5.85 -1.99
C ALA A 114 -5.31 -6.45 -3.39
N GLN A 115 -5.04 -7.72 -3.55
CA GLN A 115 -5.24 -8.42 -4.83
C GLN A 115 -6.71 -8.46 -5.24
N LYS A 116 -7.60 -8.69 -4.28
CA LYS A 116 -9.04 -8.68 -4.55
C LYS A 116 -9.51 -7.31 -5.01
N GLU A 117 -9.05 -6.26 -4.37
CA GLU A 117 -9.40 -4.90 -4.78
C GLU A 117 -8.92 -4.63 -6.21
N TYR A 118 -7.69 -5.03 -6.51
CA TYR A 118 -7.14 -4.89 -7.84
C TYR A 118 -8.00 -5.61 -8.89
N LYS A 119 -8.37 -6.85 -8.63
CA LYS A 119 -9.21 -7.63 -9.52
C LYS A 119 -10.60 -7.04 -9.66
N ASN A 120 -11.18 -6.55 -8.55
CA ASN A 120 -12.51 -5.94 -8.56
C ASN A 120 -12.52 -4.66 -9.39
N LEU A 121 -11.47 -3.85 -9.31
CA LEU A 121 -11.35 -2.65 -10.13
C LEU A 121 -11.32 -3.01 -11.61
N HIS A 122 -10.58 -4.03 -11.99
CA HIS A 122 -10.55 -4.52 -13.38
C HIS A 122 -11.95 -4.96 -13.83
N SER A 123 -12.62 -5.75 -13.01
CA SER A 123 -13.96 -6.26 -13.34
C SER A 123 -14.97 -5.14 -13.46
N MET A 124 -14.92 -4.17 -12.56
CA MET A 124 -15.82 -3.03 -12.59
C MET A 124 -15.62 -2.17 -13.83
N ARG A 125 -14.36 -1.94 -14.23
CA ARG A 125 -14.08 -1.19 -15.45
C ARG A 125 -14.57 -1.94 -16.69
N ALA A 126 -14.36 -3.24 -16.72
CA ALA A 126 -14.84 -4.06 -17.83
C ALA A 126 -16.37 -4.01 -17.94
N ALA A 127 -17.06 -3.85 -16.81
CA ALA A 127 -18.52 -3.71 -16.78
C ALA A 127 -19.00 -2.28 -17.07
N GLY A 128 -18.08 -1.34 -17.32
CA GLY A 128 -18.42 0.02 -17.66
C GLY A 128 -18.52 0.97 -16.48
N ALA A 129 -18.15 0.54 -15.28
CA ALA A 129 -18.18 1.39 -14.11
C ALA A 129 -17.09 2.47 -14.16
N ASN A 130 -17.39 3.64 -13.64
CA ASN A 130 -16.45 4.76 -13.61
C ASN A 130 -15.58 4.68 -12.36
N VAL A 131 -14.62 3.78 -12.36
CA VAL A 131 -13.68 3.56 -11.27
C VAL A 131 -12.25 3.73 -11.79
N PRO A 132 -11.27 3.98 -10.90
CA PRO A 132 -9.88 4.11 -11.34
C PRO A 132 -9.39 2.84 -12.04
N GLN A 133 -8.61 3.04 -13.10
CA GLN A 133 -7.96 1.92 -13.76
C GLN A 133 -6.86 1.38 -12.87
N PRO A 134 -6.87 0.08 -12.54
CA PRO A 134 -5.76 -0.52 -11.79
C PRO A 134 -4.59 -0.78 -12.71
N TYR A 135 -3.39 -0.46 -12.24
CA TYR A 135 -2.16 -0.67 -13.00
C TYR A 135 -1.32 -1.80 -12.45
N HIS A 136 -1.26 -1.93 -11.13
CA HIS A 136 -0.38 -2.91 -10.50
C HIS A 136 -0.82 -3.19 -9.07
N VAL A 137 -0.53 -4.40 -8.60
CA VAL A 137 -0.69 -4.75 -7.19
C VAL A 137 0.57 -5.49 -6.74
N HIS A 138 1.08 -5.13 -5.58
CA HIS A 138 2.25 -5.77 -4.99
C HIS A 138 2.07 -5.82 -3.49
N LYS A 139 1.82 -7.03 -2.97
CA LYS A 139 1.63 -7.25 -1.53
C LYS A 139 0.49 -6.37 -0.99
N ASN A 140 0.78 -5.42 -0.11
CA ASN A 140 -0.23 -4.54 0.48
C ASN A 140 -0.39 -3.21 -0.25
N ILE A 141 0.10 -3.12 -1.49
CA ILE A 141 0.10 -1.86 -2.26
C ILE A 141 -0.63 -2.05 -3.58
N VAL A 142 -1.59 -1.18 -3.86
CA VAL A 142 -2.31 -1.15 -5.13
C VAL A 142 -2.01 0.17 -5.82
N VAL A 143 -1.54 0.09 -7.07
CA VAL A 143 -1.26 1.27 -7.90
C VAL A 143 -2.39 1.38 -8.92
N MET A 144 -3.01 2.56 -8.97
CA MET A 144 -4.17 2.79 -9.81
C MET A 144 -4.14 4.19 -10.41
N GLN A 145 -5.09 4.45 -11.29
CA GLN A 145 -5.24 5.75 -11.93
C GLN A 145 -5.48 6.83 -10.88
N TYR A 146 -4.79 7.95 -11.03
CA TYR A 146 -5.02 9.14 -10.21
C TYR A 146 -6.20 9.91 -10.78
N ILE A 147 -7.21 10.10 -9.94
CA ILE A 147 -8.37 10.90 -10.28
C ILE A 147 -8.35 12.11 -9.35
N GLY A 148 -7.88 13.22 -9.87
CA GLY A 148 -7.70 14.42 -9.07
C GLY A 148 -8.70 15.49 -9.34
#